data_fc0354459959ec2a1675d7262482ecfe
#
_entry.id   fc0354459959ec2a1675d7262482ecfe
#
_cell.length_a   1.000
_cell.length_b   1.000
_cell.length_c   1.000
_cell.angle_alpha   90.00
_cell.angle_beta   90.00
_cell.angle_gamma   90.00
#
_symmetry.space_group_name_H-M   'P 1'
#
loop_
_entity.id
_entity.type
_entity.pdbx_description
1 polymer ?
#
loop_
_entity_poly.entity_id
_entity_poly.type
_entity_poly.pdbx_seq_one_letter_code
_entity_poly.pdbx_strand_id
1 'polypeptide(L)'
;MSARMKIWLLPALLYGVFLFWYTPTGGPLSDAEVDNFVSKMEQNGSGSEAMAMIRQFGEEDTGKHFIMINNIDYNESPGDVVGAAPGENAQQLMDRYMGHMIPAMLSRGSHPVMLGPAAYRSMDVIGVEGVDIWDMGGL
;
A
#
# COMPACT_ATOMS: atom_id res chain seq x y z
N MET A 1 1.08 -24.91 37.80
CA MET A 1 1.45 -24.86 36.37
C MET A 1 2.75 -25.63 36.18
N SER A 2 2.76 -26.63 35.27
CA SER A 2 3.97 -27.41 34.98
C SER A 2 5.03 -26.53 34.31
N ALA A 3 6.32 -26.90 34.43
CA ALA A 3 7.43 -26.18 33.81
C ALA A 3 7.23 -26.07 32.30
N ARG A 4 6.68 -27.10 31.66
CA ARG A 4 6.35 -27.10 30.22
C ARG A 4 5.31 -26.02 29.85
N MET A 5 4.29 -25.83 30.69
CA MET A 5 3.26 -24.78 30.45
C MET A 5 3.85 -23.38 30.51
N LYS A 6 4.83 -23.14 31.42
CA LYS A 6 5.49 -21.84 31.54
C LYS A 6 6.33 -21.49 30.29
N ILE A 7 6.97 -22.50 29.67
CA ILE A 7 7.77 -22.30 28.46
C ILE A 7 6.89 -21.86 27.27
N TRP A 8 5.69 -22.40 27.16
CA TRP A 8 4.80 -22.07 26.04
C TRP A 8 3.96 -20.81 26.25
N LEU A 9 3.89 -20.28 27.46
CA LEU A 9 3.05 -19.10 27.76
C LEU A 9 3.52 -17.86 26.99
N LEU A 10 4.82 -17.59 26.97
CA LEU A 10 5.36 -16.41 26.27
C LEU A 10 5.19 -16.51 24.75
N PRO A 11 5.56 -17.60 24.06
CA PRO A 11 5.26 -17.77 22.65
C PRO A 11 3.78 -17.66 22.30
N ALA A 12 2.89 -18.25 23.11
CA ALA A 12 1.45 -18.16 22.91
C ALA A 12 0.92 -16.73 23.04
N LEU A 13 1.43 -15.98 24.03
CA LEU A 13 1.08 -14.57 24.21
C LEU A 13 1.54 -13.72 23.02
N LEU A 14 2.79 -13.88 22.60
CA LEU A 14 3.34 -13.15 21.45
C LEU A 14 2.58 -13.47 20.17
N TYR A 15 2.23 -14.73 19.96
CA TYR A 15 1.42 -15.14 18.81
C TYR A 15 0.00 -14.57 18.88
N GLY A 16 -0.62 -14.54 20.05
CA GLY A 16 -1.92 -13.90 20.26
C GLY A 16 -1.90 -12.40 19.95
N VAL A 17 -0.88 -11.69 20.41
CA VAL A 17 -0.68 -10.26 20.11
C VAL A 17 -0.47 -10.06 18.60
N PHE A 18 0.35 -10.90 17.97
CA PHE A 18 0.55 -10.86 16.53
C PHE A 18 -0.75 -11.10 15.76
N LEU A 19 -1.52 -12.12 16.10
CA LEU A 19 -2.80 -12.40 15.47
C LEU A 19 -3.79 -11.25 15.63
N PHE A 20 -3.87 -10.66 16.81
CA PHE A 20 -4.75 -9.51 17.08
C PHE A 20 -4.37 -8.30 16.22
N TRP A 21 -3.07 -8.05 16.07
CA TRP A 21 -2.59 -6.96 15.23
C TRP A 21 -2.78 -7.25 13.72
N TYR A 22 -2.55 -8.49 13.30
CA TYR A 22 -2.51 -8.87 11.88
C TYR A 22 -3.90 -9.18 11.31
N THR A 23 -4.83 -9.63 12.14
CA THR A 23 -6.16 -10.03 11.67
C THR A 23 -7.10 -8.83 11.69
N PRO A 24 -7.70 -8.44 10.55
CA PRO A 24 -8.69 -7.37 10.52
C PRO A 24 -9.92 -7.80 11.32
N THR A 25 -10.28 -7.01 12.33
CA THR A 25 -11.43 -7.25 13.20
C THR A 25 -12.56 -6.25 12.96
N GLY A 26 -12.34 -5.26 12.07
CA GLY A 26 -13.23 -4.10 11.89
C GLY A 26 -14.44 -4.33 10.98
N GLY A 27 -14.45 -5.39 10.19
CA GLY A 27 -15.48 -5.55 9.15
C GLY A 27 -15.31 -4.54 7.99
N PRO A 28 -16.33 -4.40 7.12
CA PRO A 28 -16.30 -3.45 6.02
C PRO A 28 -16.32 -1.99 6.53
N LEU A 29 -15.76 -1.10 5.72
CA LEU A 29 -15.78 0.33 6.00
C LEU A 29 -17.22 0.85 6.07
N SER A 30 -17.49 1.73 7.03
CA SER A 30 -18.75 2.45 7.08
C SER A 30 -18.74 3.66 6.13
N ASP A 31 -19.92 4.10 5.70
CA ASP A 31 -20.06 5.29 4.85
C ASP A 31 -19.35 6.52 5.46
N ALA A 32 -19.44 6.67 6.78
CA ALA A 32 -18.80 7.77 7.49
C ALA A 32 -17.25 7.71 7.43
N GLU A 33 -16.67 6.52 7.42
CA GLU A 33 -15.22 6.33 7.28
C GLU A 33 -14.79 6.63 5.84
N VAL A 34 -15.55 6.18 4.85
CA VAL A 34 -15.34 6.49 3.42
C VAL A 34 -15.41 7.99 3.19
N ASP A 35 -16.44 8.66 3.69
CA ASP A 35 -16.62 10.12 3.57
C ASP A 35 -15.48 10.89 4.22
N ASN A 36 -15.05 10.48 5.42
CA ASN A 36 -13.92 11.10 6.09
C ASN A 36 -12.61 10.94 5.30
N PHE A 37 -12.42 9.77 4.69
CA PHE A 37 -11.22 9.52 3.87
C PHE A 37 -11.22 10.38 2.60
N VAL A 38 -12.33 10.41 1.87
CA VAL A 38 -12.49 11.24 0.67
C VAL A 38 -12.32 12.72 0.98
N SER A 39 -12.89 13.21 2.09
CA SER A 39 -12.73 14.60 2.52
C SER A 39 -11.26 14.97 2.82
N LYS A 40 -10.49 14.05 3.39
CA LYS A 40 -9.05 14.27 3.59
C LYS A 40 -8.28 14.31 2.27
N MET A 41 -8.66 13.48 1.30
CA MET A 41 -8.07 13.52 -0.04
C MET A 41 -8.35 14.86 -0.73
N GLU A 42 -9.57 15.36 -0.62
CA GLU A 42 -9.97 16.67 -1.14
C GLU A 42 -9.13 17.80 -0.52
N GLN A 43 -8.97 17.79 0.80
CA GLN A 43 -8.13 18.77 1.52
C GLN A 43 -6.67 18.71 1.09
N ASN A 44 -6.18 17.54 0.68
CA ASN A 44 -4.82 17.34 0.17
C ASN A 44 -4.68 17.66 -1.33
N GLY A 45 -5.74 18.12 -1.99
CA GLY A 45 -5.72 18.49 -3.40
C GLY A 45 -5.74 17.32 -4.37
N SER A 46 -6.25 16.17 -3.96
CA SER A 46 -6.41 15.02 -4.86
C SER A 46 -7.42 15.31 -5.96
N GLY A 47 -7.16 14.79 -7.17
CA GLY A 47 -8.07 14.95 -8.30
C GLY A 47 -9.41 14.23 -8.11
N SER A 48 -10.45 14.74 -8.76
CA SER A 48 -11.82 14.20 -8.65
C SER A 48 -11.94 12.74 -9.07
N GLU A 49 -11.17 12.31 -10.05
CA GLU A 49 -11.13 10.92 -10.52
C GLU A 49 -10.57 9.98 -9.45
N ALA A 50 -9.47 10.35 -8.81
CA ALA A 50 -8.88 9.58 -7.71
C ALA A 50 -9.84 9.48 -6.51
N MET A 51 -10.54 10.57 -6.18
CA MET A 51 -11.53 10.58 -5.12
C MET A 51 -12.72 9.68 -5.43
N ALA A 52 -13.21 9.67 -6.68
CA ALA A 52 -14.30 8.80 -7.12
C ALA A 52 -13.91 7.31 -7.05
N MET A 53 -12.71 6.98 -7.50
CA MET A 53 -12.17 5.61 -7.44
C MET A 53 -12.03 5.12 -6.00
N ILE A 54 -11.50 5.93 -5.10
CA ILE A 54 -11.34 5.57 -3.69
C ILE A 54 -12.69 5.46 -2.99
N ARG A 55 -13.66 6.32 -3.34
CA ARG A 55 -15.03 6.20 -2.83
C ARG A 55 -15.64 4.87 -3.24
N GLN A 56 -15.61 4.54 -4.53
CA GLN A 56 -16.11 3.27 -5.02
C GLN A 56 -15.44 2.08 -4.33
N PHE A 57 -14.11 2.10 -4.21
CA PHE A 57 -13.36 1.06 -3.52
C PHE A 57 -13.81 0.88 -2.05
N GLY A 58 -14.05 1.99 -1.33
CA GLY A 58 -14.53 1.96 0.04
C GLY A 58 -15.97 1.46 0.18
N GLU A 59 -16.85 1.86 -0.73
CA GLU A 59 -18.25 1.41 -0.77
C GLU A 59 -18.39 -0.08 -1.13
N GLU A 60 -17.47 -0.61 -1.92
CA GLU A 60 -17.40 -2.04 -2.29
C GLU A 60 -16.65 -2.91 -1.26
N ASP A 61 -16.12 -2.31 -0.18
CA ASP A 61 -15.37 -3.05 0.83
C ASP A 61 -16.23 -4.10 1.53
N THR A 62 -15.76 -5.33 1.52
CA THR A 62 -16.43 -6.47 2.15
C THR A 62 -15.85 -6.82 3.53
N GLY A 63 -14.87 -6.07 4.01
CA GLY A 63 -14.11 -6.37 5.23
C GLY A 63 -13.19 -7.58 5.11
N LYS A 64 -12.98 -8.09 3.90
CA LYS A 64 -12.07 -9.22 3.63
C LYS A 64 -10.69 -8.72 3.22
N HIS A 65 -9.71 -9.59 3.39
CA HIS A 65 -8.37 -9.33 2.86
C HIS A 65 -8.40 -9.15 1.34
N PHE A 66 -7.58 -8.26 0.84
CA PHE A 66 -7.33 -8.08 -0.58
C PHE A 66 -5.81 -7.98 -0.83
N ILE A 67 -5.41 -8.24 -2.06
CA ILE A 67 -4.04 -8.04 -2.53
C ILE A 67 -4.07 -6.89 -3.51
N MET A 68 -3.26 -5.87 -3.24
CA MET A 68 -3.05 -4.75 -4.16
C MET A 68 -1.82 -5.04 -5.01
N ILE A 69 -2.01 -5.07 -6.32
CA ILE A 69 -0.91 -5.21 -7.28
C ILE A 69 -0.54 -3.80 -7.76
N ASN A 70 0.69 -3.41 -7.55
CA ASN A 70 1.22 -2.14 -8.02
C ASN A 70 2.29 -2.40 -9.08
N ASN A 71 2.00 -2.02 -10.30
CA ASN A 71 2.97 -1.94 -11.37
C ASN A 71 3.32 -0.47 -11.56
N ILE A 72 4.58 -0.13 -11.42
CA ILE A 72 5.04 1.25 -11.39
C ILE A 72 5.95 1.48 -12.57
N ASP A 73 5.59 2.46 -13.37
CA ASP A 73 6.39 3.01 -14.45
C ASP A 73 6.86 4.40 -14.02
N TYR A 74 8.17 4.62 -14.03
CA TYR A 74 8.72 5.89 -13.59
C TYR A 74 8.67 6.92 -14.72
N ASN A 75 8.27 8.12 -14.37
CA ASN A 75 8.48 9.24 -15.28
C ASN A 75 9.98 9.57 -15.32
N GLU A 76 10.60 9.35 -16.46
CA GLU A 76 12.04 9.57 -16.70
C GLU A 76 12.43 11.04 -16.52
N SER A 77 11.48 11.94 -16.73
CA SER A 77 11.64 13.38 -16.54
C SER A 77 10.57 13.93 -15.61
N PRO A 78 10.61 13.58 -14.32
CA PRO A 78 9.65 14.11 -13.37
C PRO A 78 9.76 15.63 -13.35
N GLY A 79 8.62 16.30 -13.48
CA GLY A 79 8.55 17.75 -13.38
C GLY A 79 8.83 18.24 -11.95
N ASP A 80 8.55 19.50 -11.69
CA ASP A 80 8.66 20.06 -10.34
C ASP A 80 7.68 19.37 -9.38
N VAL A 81 8.21 18.48 -8.57
CA VAL A 81 7.45 17.79 -7.52
C VAL A 81 7.61 18.57 -6.21
N VAL A 82 6.51 18.89 -5.56
CA VAL A 82 6.53 19.59 -4.26
C VAL A 82 7.35 18.82 -3.24
N GLY A 83 8.38 19.48 -2.69
CA GLY A 83 9.29 18.89 -1.71
C GLY A 83 10.43 18.06 -2.31
N ALA A 84 10.54 17.98 -3.65
CA ALA A 84 11.70 17.39 -4.29
C ALA A 84 12.92 18.33 -4.24
N ALA A 85 14.11 17.75 -4.13
CA ALA A 85 15.35 18.51 -4.31
C ALA A 85 15.61 18.75 -5.80
N PRO A 86 16.30 19.84 -6.16
CA PRO A 86 16.67 20.09 -7.55
C PRO A 86 17.46 18.91 -8.16
N GLY A 87 16.99 18.39 -9.28
CA GLY A 87 17.64 17.27 -9.99
C GLY A 87 17.40 15.89 -9.40
N GLU A 88 16.48 15.75 -8.46
CA GLU A 88 16.04 14.45 -7.96
C GLU A 88 15.32 13.65 -9.05
N ASN A 89 15.75 12.41 -9.28
CA ASN A 89 15.11 11.54 -10.26
C ASN A 89 13.94 10.75 -9.64
N ALA A 90 13.15 10.10 -10.48
CA ALA A 90 11.96 9.35 -10.06
C ALA A 90 12.28 8.22 -9.07
N GLN A 91 13.41 7.53 -9.25
CA GLN A 91 13.88 6.49 -8.31
C GLN A 91 14.11 7.07 -6.90
N GLN A 92 14.80 8.20 -6.79
CA GLN A 92 15.06 8.85 -5.51
C GLN A 92 13.76 9.34 -4.83
N LEU A 93 12.82 9.85 -5.62
CA LEU A 93 11.49 10.21 -5.13
C LEU A 93 10.73 8.98 -4.61
N MET A 94 10.80 7.85 -5.32
CA MET A 94 10.18 6.60 -4.92
C MET A 94 10.83 6.04 -3.65
N ASP A 95 12.14 6.05 -3.53
CA ASP A 95 12.87 5.59 -2.34
C ASP A 95 12.44 6.38 -1.09
N ARG A 96 12.26 7.69 -1.23
CA ARG A 96 11.76 8.56 -0.16
C ARG A 96 10.31 8.22 0.20
N TYR A 97 9.45 8.03 -0.80
CA TYR A 97 8.07 7.61 -0.60
C TYR A 97 7.99 6.27 0.12
N MET A 98 8.76 5.27 -0.33
CA MET A 98 8.77 3.94 0.28
C MET A 98 9.32 3.96 1.70
N GLY A 99 10.31 4.81 1.99
CA GLY A 99 10.82 5.03 3.34
C GLY A 99 9.76 5.50 4.33
N HIS A 100 8.73 6.20 3.85
CA HIS A 100 7.56 6.62 4.63
C HIS A 100 6.43 5.58 4.62
N MET A 101 6.17 4.98 3.47
CA MET A 101 5.06 4.04 3.28
C MET A 101 5.23 2.72 4.01
N ILE A 102 6.42 2.12 4.00
CA ILE A 102 6.66 0.81 4.63
C ILE A 102 6.34 0.83 6.13
N PRO A 103 6.85 1.78 6.94
CA PRO A 103 6.46 1.86 8.35
C PRO A 103 4.96 2.09 8.56
N ALA A 104 4.32 2.90 7.70
CA ALA A 104 2.89 3.16 7.77
C ALA A 104 2.05 1.91 7.47
N MET A 105 2.45 1.10 6.49
CA MET A 105 1.83 -0.17 6.16
C MET A 105 1.98 -1.17 7.31
N LEU A 106 3.21 -1.37 7.78
CA LEU A 106 3.50 -2.31 8.88
C LEU A 106 2.73 -1.95 10.16
N SER A 107 2.58 -0.67 10.48
CA SER A 107 1.81 -0.24 11.65
C SER A 107 0.32 -0.60 11.56
N ARG A 108 -0.18 -0.93 10.37
CA ARG A 108 -1.58 -1.31 10.09
C ARG A 108 -1.77 -2.78 9.73
N GLY A 109 -0.77 -3.61 9.98
CA GLY A 109 -0.82 -5.04 9.64
C GLY A 109 -0.70 -5.34 8.14
N SER A 110 -0.38 -4.35 7.32
CA SER A 110 -0.10 -4.53 5.89
C SER A 110 1.40 -4.71 5.66
N HIS A 111 1.76 -5.54 4.72
CA HIS A 111 3.17 -5.74 4.33
C HIS A 111 3.27 -6.11 2.85
N PRO A 112 4.36 -5.78 2.17
CA PRO A 112 4.60 -6.27 0.83
C PRO A 112 4.84 -7.78 0.87
N VAL A 113 4.16 -8.51 -0.02
CA VAL A 113 4.38 -9.96 -0.20
C VAL A 113 5.53 -10.18 -1.18
N MET A 114 5.60 -9.34 -2.21
CA MET A 114 6.68 -9.30 -3.18
C MET A 114 6.96 -7.83 -3.52
N LEU A 115 8.23 -7.49 -3.61
CA LEU A 115 8.67 -6.16 -4.01
C LEU A 115 9.99 -6.30 -4.75
N GLY A 116 10.11 -5.69 -5.91
CA GLY A 116 11.36 -5.71 -6.66
C GLY A 116 11.30 -4.92 -7.96
N PRO A 117 12.47 -4.65 -8.55
CA PRO A 117 12.54 -4.02 -9.85
C PRO A 117 12.04 -4.97 -10.94
N ALA A 118 11.42 -4.42 -11.97
CA ALA A 118 11.10 -5.14 -13.19
C ALA A 118 12.39 -5.33 -14.01
N ALA A 119 12.71 -6.58 -14.35
CA ALA A 119 13.94 -6.88 -15.10
C ALA A 119 13.73 -6.85 -16.61
N TYR A 120 12.49 -7.14 -17.06
CA TYR A 120 12.16 -7.26 -18.48
C TYR A 120 10.74 -6.79 -18.75
N ARG A 121 10.52 -6.33 -19.98
CA ARG A 121 9.18 -6.03 -20.48
C ARG A 121 8.35 -7.32 -20.50
N SER A 122 7.10 -7.24 -20.05
CA SER A 122 6.16 -8.36 -20.22
C SER A 122 5.92 -8.62 -21.70
N MET A 123 5.98 -9.88 -22.09
CA MET A 123 5.67 -10.28 -23.47
C MET A 123 4.16 -10.26 -23.76
N ASP A 124 3.33 -10.23 -22.73
CA ASP A 124 1.87 -10.38 -22.80
C ASP A 124 1.10 -9.08 -22.54
N VAL A 125 1.77 -7.94 -22.53
CA VAL A 125 1.09 -6.64 -22.37
C VAL A 125 0.42 -6.29 -23.71
N ILE A 126 -0.83 -6.70 -23.86
CA ILE A 126 -1.68 -6.37 -25.00
C ILE A 126 -2.61 -5.23 -24.59
N GLY A 127 -2.56 -4.12 -25.33
CA GLY A 127 -3.53 -3.04 -25.22
C GLY A 127 -3.28 -2.01 -24.11
N VAL A 128 -2.12 -1.98 -23.52
CA VAL A 128 -1.70 -0.89 -22.61
C VAL A 128 -0.86 0.09 -23.40
N GLU A 129 -1.49 1.16 -23.89
CA GLU A 129 -0.79 2.23 -24.60
C GLU A 129 -0.04 3.13 -23.59
N GLY A 130 1.16 3.57 -23.97
CA GLY A 130 1.95 4.53 -23.19
C GLY A 130 2.78 3.95 -22.05
N VAL A 131 2.80 2.63 -21.88
CA VAL A 131 3.66 1.94 -20.91
C VAL A 131 4.69 1.11 -21.65
N ASP A 132 5.94 1.52 -21.58
CA ASP A 132 7.03 0.81 -22.25
C ASP A 132 7.58 -0.34 -21.40
N ILE A 133 7.88 -0.08 -20.14
CA ILE A 133 8.45 -1.03 -19.18
C ILE A 133 7.94 -0.69 -17.78
N TRP A 134 7.64 -1.72 -17.00
CA TRP A 134 7.42 -1.56 -15.56
C TRP A 134 8.78 -1.46 -14.85
N ASP A 135 9.03 -0.37 -14.15
CA ASP A 135 10.27 -0.20 -13.39
C ASP A 135 10.27 -0.98 -12.09
N MET A 136 9.12 -1.11 -11.48
CA MET A 136 8.96 -1.84 -10.23
C MET A 136 7.59 -2.51 -10.15
N GLY A 137 7.56 -3.70 -9.56
CA GLY A 137 6.33 -4.40 -9.21
C GLY A 137 6.26 -4.73 -7.73
N GLY A 138 5.07 -4.70 -7.17
CA GLY A 138 4.82 -5.05 -5.77
C GLY A 138 3.44 -5.69 -5.56
N LEU A 139 3.37 -6.67 -4.67
CA LEU A 139 2.16 -7.33 -4.18
C LEU A 139 2.04 -7.16 -2.68
#